data_0c120803c15d5e5ea400641eeced7b93
#
_entry.id   0c120803c15d5e5ea400641eeced7b93
#
_cell.length_a   1.000
_cell.length_b   1.000
_cell.length_c   1.000
_cell.angle_alpha   90.00
_cell.angle_beta   90.00
_cell.angle_gamma   90.00
#
_symmetry.space_group_name_H-M   'P 1'
#
loop_
_entity.id
_entity.type
_entity.pdbx_description
1 polymer ?
#
loop_
_entity_poly.entity_id
_entity_poly.type
_entity_poly.pdbx_seq_one_letter_code
_entity_poly.pdbx_strand_id
1 'polypeptide(L)'
;LVRSLTKFYSIPGLRIGYGILHPERIRQIAPYQYPWSVNALAQAVGAEVILDSAFKERTLNWVRHERSFMLETLKSVTQVETFPSETNFFLIRTRDQSAEVARGLYQHLLSQSLLIRNCGNFRGLDESFFRISLREREDNQKLLHSMTEYFSSRDRI
;
A
#
# COMPACT_ATOMS: atom_id res chain seq x y z
N LEU A 1 6.56 -13.49 -15.35
CA LEU A 1 5.58 -12.56 -14.81
C LEU A 1 4.74 -13.27 -13.76
N VAL A 2 4.65 -12.72 -12.55
CA VAL A 2 3.77 -13.23 -11.49
C VAL A 2 2.77 -12.13 -11.12
N ARG A 3 1.50 -12.47 -10.98
CA ARG A 3 0.42 -11.55 -10.65
C ARG A 3 -0.45 -12.11 -9.52
N SER A 4 -0.72 -11.26 -8.53
CA SER A 4 -1.73 -11.54 -7.50
C SER A 4 -3.03 -10.82 -7.87
N LEU A 5 -4.15 -11.51 -7.85
CA LEU A 5 -5.46 -10.89 -8.07
C LEU A 5 -6.05 -10.33 -6.76
N THR A 6 -5.55 -10.79 -5.62
CA THR A 6 -6.14 -10.53 -4.30
C THR A 6 -6.21 -9.06 -3.90
N LYS A 7 -5.22 -8.23 -4.31
CA LYS A 7 -5.18 -6.80 -3.95
C LYS A 7 -5.95 -5.96 -4.96
N PHE A 8 -5.64 -6.13 -6.24
CA PHE A 8 -6.21 -5.32 -7.30
C PHE A 8 -7.74 -5.44 -7.39
N TYR A 9 -8.25 -6.68 -7.22
CA TYR A 9 -9.69 -6.96 -7.27
C TYR A 9 -10.36 -7.04 -5.89
N SER A 10 -9.67 -6.66 -4.81
CA SER A 10 -10.19 -6.67 -3.44
C SER A 10 -10.76 -8.03 -2.99
N ILE A 11 -10.13 -9.14 -3.43
CA ILE A 11 -10.54 -10.51 -3.13
C ILE A 11 -9.50 -11.28 -2.28
N PRO A 12 -9.02 -10.71 -1.14
CA PRO A 12 -7.92 -11.31 -0.39
C PRO A 12 -8.25 -12.70 0.18
N GLY A 13 -9.52 -12.98 0.48
CA GLY A 13 -9.98 -14.27 1.02
C GLY A 13 -9.89 -15.42 0.03
N LEU A 14 -9.97 -15.16 -1.28
CA LEU A 14 -9.98 -16.21 -2.31
C LEU A 14 -8.60 -16.81 -2.60
N ARG A 15 -7.51 -16.15 -2.20
CA ARG A 15 -6.13 -16.65 -2.34
C ARG A 15 -5.76 -17.07 -3.76
N ILE A 16 -5.89 -16.18 -4.75
CA ILE A 16 -5.63 -16.46 -6.16
C ILE A 16 -4.61 -15.51 -6.78
N GLY A 17 -3.82 -16.05 -7.67
CA GLY A 17 -2.87 -15.36 -8.54
C GLY A 17 -2.47 -16.27 -9.69
N TYR A 18 -1.67 -15.76 -10.62
CA TYR A 18 -1.17 -16.55 -11.73
C TYR A 18 0.26 -16.17 -12.10
N GLY A 19 0.94 -17.09 -12.75
CA GLY A 19 2.26 -16.89 -13.34
C GLY A 19 2.24 -17.13 -14.85
N ILE A 20 2.96 -16.29 -15.58
CA ILE A 20 3.24 -16.48 -17.01
C ILE A 20 4.75 -16.70 -17.13
N LEU A 21 5.15 -17.89 -17.55
CA LEU A 21 6.55 -18.32 -17.64
C LEU A 21 6.79 -19.06 -18.93
N HIS A 22 8.06 -19.25 -19.29
CA HIS A 22 8.44 -20.13 -20.39
C HIS A 22 7.96 -21.55 -20.11
N PRO A 23 7.48 -22.33 -21.11
CA PRO A 23 6.93 -23.69 -20.91
C PRO A 23 7.87 -24.64 -20.14
N GLU A 24 9.17 -24.57 -20.36
CA GLU A 24 10.14 -25.38 -19.61
C GLU A 24 10.12 -25.07 -18.11
N ARG A 25 10.00 -23.78 -17.73
CA ARG A 25 9.91 -23.39 -16.33
C ARG A 25 8.61 -23.85 -15.70
N ILE A 26 7.52 -23.82 -16.46
CA ILE A 26 6.24 -24.38 -16.01
C ILE A 26 6.40 -25.88 -15.72
N ARG A 27 7.00 -26.65 -16.64
CA ARG A 27 7.24 -28.08 -16.42
C ARG A 27 8.12 -28.38 -15.20
N GLN A 28 9.08 -27.51 -14.90
CA GLN A 28 9.94 -27.66 -13.69
C GLN A 28 9.20 -27.38 -12.39
N ILE A 29 8.26 -26.43 -12.41
CA ILE A 29 7.55 -25.95 -11.20
C ILE A 29 6.28 -26.75 -10.92
N ALA A 30 5.57 -27.21 -11.98
CA ALA A 30 4.30 -27.92 -11.86
C ALA A 30 4.32 -29.11 -10.88
N PRO A 31 5.36 -29.95 -10.82
CA PRO A 31 5.41 -31.06 -9.86
C PRO A 31 5.41 -30.62 -8.38
N TYR A 32 5.78 -29.38 -8.09
CA TYR A 32 5.81 -28.83 -6.73
C TYR A 32 4.50 -28.13 -6.34
N GLN A 33 3.54 -28.05 -7.25
CA GLN A 33 2.23 -27.49 -6.97
C GLN A 33 1.38 -28.49 -6.20
N TYR A 34 0.90 -28.09 -5.01
CA TYR A 34 0.00 -28.94 -4.24
C TYR A 34 -1.32 -29.18 -4.98
N PRO A 35 -1.86 -30.40 -4.94
CA PRO A 35 -3.22 -30.68 -5.44
C PRO A 35 -4.22 -29.73 -4.78
N TRP A 36 -5.21 -29.27 -5.57
CA TRP A 36 -6.27 -28.35 -5.12
C TRP A 36 -5.79 -27.04 -4.49
N SER A 37 -4.59 -26.57 -4.86
CA SER A 37 -4.02 -25.31 -4.37
C SER A 37 -4.88 -24.07 -4.66
N VAL A 38 -5.82 -24.16 -5.60
CA VAL A 38 -6.79 -23.12 -5.93
C VAL A 38 -8.21 -23.68 -5.77
N ASN A 39 -8.99 -23.10 -4.85
CA ASN A 39 -10.35 -23.52 -4.60
C ASN A 39 -11.30 -23.15 -5.76
N ALA A 40 -12.46 -23.84 -5.87
CA ALA A 40 -13.40 -23.66 -6.97
C ALA A 40 -13.97 -22.24 -7.08
N LEU A 41 -14.25 -21.58 -5.94
CA LEU A 41 -14.72 -20.19 -5.95
C LEU A 41 -13.65 -19.23 -6.49
N ALA A 42 -12.39 -19.43 -6.09
CA ALA A 42 -11.29 -18.64 -6.59
C ALA A 42 -11.08 -18.82 -8.10
N GLN A 43 -11.27 -20.04 -8.63
CA GLN A 43 -11.18 -20.29 -10.07
C GLN A 43 -12.30 -19.56 -10.83
N ALA A 44 -13.54 -19.69 -10.38
CA ALA A 44 -14.69 -19.06 -11.02
C ALA A 44 -14.57 -17.52 -10.99
N VAL A 45 -14.37 -16.94 -9.80
CA VAL A 45 -14.24 -15.49 -9.66
C VAL A 45 -12.99 -14.96 -10.37
N GLY A 46 -11.87 -15.69 -10.30
CA GLY A 46 -10.62 -15.28 -10.94
C GLY A 46 -10.74 -15.17 -12.46
N ALA A 47 -11.47 -16.09 -13.10
CA ALA A 47 -11.73 -16.05 -14.53
C ALA A 47 -12.56 -14.82 -14.94
N GLU A 48 -13.58 -14.48 -14.17
CA GLU A 48 -14.45 -13.33 -14.43
C GLU A 48 -13.74 -11.99 -14.21
N VAL A 49 -13.07 -11.81 -13.08
CA VAL A 49 -12.47 -10.51 -12.74
C VAL A 49 -11.33 -10.11 -13.69
N ILE A 50 -10.61 -11.09 -14.29
CA ILE A 50 -9.55 -10.79 -15.26
C ILE A 50 -10.13 -10.15 -16.53
N LEU A 51 -11.36 -10.49 -16.89
CA LEU A 51 -12.05 -9.99 -18.08
C LEU A 51 -12.76 -8.66 -17.84
N ASP A 52 -12.95 -8.23 -16.59
CA ASP A 52 -13.59 -6.95 -16.26
C ASP A 52 -12.65 -5.77 -16.55
N SER A 53 -12.61 -5.37 -17.82
CA SER A 53 -11.83 -4.21 -18.26
C SER A 53 -12.33 -2.90 -17.66
N ALA A 54 -13.63 -2.77 -17.42
CA ALA A 54 -14.23 -1.57 -16.86
C ALA A 54 -13.81 -1.36 -15.39
N PHE A 55 -13.81 -2.43 -14.58
CA PHE A 55 -13.28 -2.37 -13.21
C PHE A 55 -11.79 -2.00 -13.22
N LYS A 56 -11.01 -2.63 -14.09
CA LYS A 56 -9.57 -2.35 -14.22
C LYS A 56 -9.31 -0.88 -14.54
N GLU A 57 -10.02 -0.32 -15.50
CA GLU A 57 -9.86 1.08 -15.90
C GLU A 57 -10.25 2.04 -14.78
N ARG A 58 -11.42 1.86 -14.15
CA ARG A 58 -11.86 2.67 -13.00
C ARG A 58 -10.85 2.62 -11.87
N THR A 59 -10.35 1.43 -11.50
CA THR A 59 -9.37 1.26 -10.41
C THR A 59 -8.06 1.97 -10.73
N LEU A 60 -7.52 1.82 -11.94
CA LEU A 60 -6.29 2.48 -12.32
C LEU A 60 -6.43 4.00 -12.35
N ASN A 61 -7.56 4.53 -12.82
CA ASN A 61 -7.82 5.96 -12.83
C ASN A 61 -7.96 6.49 -11.40
N TRP A 62 -8.68 5.81 -10.54
CA TRP A 62 -8.81 6.18 -9.12
C TRP A 62 -7.43 6.21 -8.44
N VAL A 63 -6.61 5.17 -8.59
CA VAL A 63 -5.27 5.13 -8.00
C VAL A 63 -4.40 6.29 -8.50
N ARG A 64 -4.46 6.62 -9.80
CA ARG A 64 -3.69 7.75 -10.34
C ARG A 64 -4.11 9.07 -9.71
N HIS A 65 -5.42 9.34 -9.62
CA HIS A 65 -5.95 10.58 -9.06
C HIS A 65 -5.63 10.71 -7.57
N GLU A 66 -5.87 9.68 -6.77
CA GLU A 66 -5.58 9.72 -5.35
C GLU A 66 -4.08 9.78 -5.07
N ARG A 67 -3.27 9.08 -5.85
CA ARG A 67 -1.81 9.15 -5.74
C ARG A 67 -1.28 10.55 -6.03
N SER A 68 -1.75 11.19 -7.09
CA SER A 68 -1.37 12.57 -7.42
C SER A 68 -1.77 13.53 -6.30
N PHE A 69 -2.99 13.44 -5.81
CA PHE A 69 -3.46 14.25 -4.69
C PHE A 69 -2.59 14.07 -3.44
N MET A 70 -2.32 12.83 -3.04
CA MET A 70 -1.50 12.52 -1.86
C MET A 70 -0.07 13.05 -2.02
N LEU A 71 0.55 12.84 -3.19
CA LEU A 71 1.91 13.33 -3.47
C LEU A 71 2.00 14.85 -3.40
N GLU A 72 1.05 15.56 -4.02
CA GLU A 72 1.04 17.03 -3.98
C GLU A 72 0.85 17.55 -2.56
N THR A 73 -0.06 16.96 -1.79
CA THR A 73 -0.30 17.40 -0.42
C THR A 73 0.86 17.03 0.52
N LEU A 74 1.47 15.86 0.37
CA LEU A 74 2.63 15.47 1.18
C LEU A 74 3.84 16.38 0.97
N LYS A 75 3.98 17.03 -0.20
CA LYS A 75 5.04 18.04 -0.42
C LYS A 75 4.93 19.23 0.53
N SER A 76 3.72 19.58 0.99
CA SER A 76 3.51 20.66 1.94
C SER A 76 3.87 20.28 3.39
N VAL A 77 3.95 18.98 3.70
CA VAL A 77 4.39 18.49 5.02
C VAL A 77 5.92 18.38 5.01
N THR A 78 6.58 19.50 5.22
CA THR A 78 8.04 19.62 5.07
C THR A 78 8.86 18.74 6.02
N GLN A 79 8.25 18.27 7.11
CA GLN A 79 8.87 17.40 8.11
C GLN A 79 8.96 15.94 7.67
N VAL A 80 8.35 15.57 6.53
CA VAL A 80 8.47 14.23 5.96
C VAL A 80 9.13 14.26 4.58
N GLU A 81 9.81 13.18 4.26
CA GLU A 81 10.29 12.86 2.92
C GLU A 81 9.41 11.76 2.34
N THR A 82 8.99 11.94 1.09
CA THR A 82 8.14 10.97 0.39
C THR A 82 8.93 10.34 -0.74
N PHE A 83 8.94 9.02 -0.81
CA PHE A 83 9.62 8.27 -1.87
C PHE A 83 8.68 8.03 -3.06
N PRO A 84 9.20 8.05 -4.30
CA PRO A 84 8.41 7.76 -5.49
C PRO A 84 7.72 6.40 -5.40
N SER A 85 6.46 6.33 -5.84
CA SER A 85 5.68 5.08 -5.85
C SER A 85 4.77 5.01 -7.08
N GLU A 86 4.72 3.83 -7.69
CA GLU A 86 3.77 3.47 -8.75
C GLU A 86 2.66 2.54 -8.24
N THR A 87 2.59 2.32 -6.92
CA THR A 87 1.62 1.45 -6.28
C THR A 87 0.50 2.24 -5.58
N ASN A 88 -0.34 1.55 -4.82
CA ASN A 88 -1.38 2.13 -3.97
C ASN A 88 -0.90 2.41 -2.55
N PHE A 89 0.39 2.58 -2.35
CA PHE A 89 0.98 2.99 -1.07
C PHE A 89 2.26 3.80 -1.29
N PHE A 90 2.65 4.58 -0.27
CA PHE A 90 3.89 5.35 -0.25
C PHE A 90 4.77 4.89 0.89
N LEU A 91 6.09 4.92 0.65
CA LEU A 91 7.08 4.97 1.71
C LEU A 91 7.32 6.45 2.02
N ILE A 92 7.26 6.79 3.30
CA ILE A 92 7.62 8.12 3.82
C ILE A 92 8.66 7.96 4.94
N ARG A 93 9.43 9.00 5.19
CA ARG A 93 10.38 9.06 6.29
C ARG A 93 10.22 10.39 7.02
N THR A 94 10.26 10.40 8.34
CA THR A 94 10.41 11.65 9.11
C THR A 94 11.82 12.21 8.91
N ARG A 95 11.95 13.49 8.57
CA ARG A 95 13.25 14.11 8.26
C ARG A 95 14.16 14.21 9.48
N ASP A 96 13.59 14.41 10.66
CA ASP A 96 14.30 14.40 11.93
C ASP A 96 14.98 13.04 12.21
N GLN A 97 14.48 11.96 11.66
CA GLN A 97 14.98 10.58 11.83
C GLN A 97 15.11 10.13 13.30
N SER A 98 14.64 10.92 14.27
CA SER A 98 14.63 10.49 15.65
C SER A 98 13.53 9.47 15.92
N ALA A 99 13.85 8.44 16.69
CA ALA A 99 12.87 7.43 17.09
C ALA A 99 11.75 8.04 17.95
N GLU A 100 12.01 9.14 18.64
CA GLU A 100 11.01 9.87 19.43
C GLU A 100 9.95 10.50 18.54
N VAL A 101 10.38 11.28 17.50
CA VAL A 101 9.46 11.91 16.53
C VAL A 101 8.65 10.86 15.80
N ALA A 102 9.29 9.77 15.37
CA ALA A 102 8.63 8.69 14.67
C ALA A 102 7.56 8.00 15.54
N ARG A 103 7.89 7.67 16.78
CA ARG A 103 6.94 7.07 17.73
C ARG A 103 5.82 8.04 18.09
N GLY A 104 6.15 9.32 18.30
CA GLY A 104 5.17 10.36 18.58
C GLY A 104 4.15 10.52 17.47
N LEU A 105 4.60 10.59 16.21
CA LEU A 105 3.72 10.62 15.03
C LEU A 105 2.82 9.38 14.99
N TYR A 106 3.37 8.19 15.17
CA TYR A 106 2.60 6.95 15.17
C TYR A 106 1.51 6.96 16.24
N GLN A 107 1.85 7.35 17.47
CA GLN A 107 0.89 7.39 18.60
C GLN A 107 -0.17 8.46 18.39
N HIS A 108 0.20 9.65 17.88
CA HIS A 108 -0.76 10.70 17.55
C HIS A 108 -1.78 10.22 16.51
N LEU A 109 -1.32 9.62 15.41
CA LEU A 109 -2.21 9.08 14.39
C LEU A 109 -3.09 7.94 14.93
N LEU A 110 -2.53 7.05 15.74
CA LEU A 110 -3.27 5.95 16.34
C LEU A 110 -4.38 6.46 17.27
N SER A 111 -4.14 7.52 18.06
CA SER A 111 -5.16 8.13 18.93
C SER A 111 -6.36 8.70 18.15
N GLN A 112 -6.16 9.01 16.87
CA GLN A 112 -7.20 9.46 15.94
C GLN A 112 -7.76 8.32 15.08
N SER A 113 -7.51 7.07 15.46
CA SER A 113 -7.94 5.87 14.71
C SER A 113 -7.33 5.77 13.31
N LEU A 114 -6.14 6.34 13.11
CA LEU A 114 -5.37 6.29 11.88
C LEU A 114 -4.17 5.37 12.07
N LEU A 115 -4.19 4.21 11.42
CA LEU A 115 -3.12 3.23 11.50
C LEU A 115 -2.22 3.30 10.27
N ILE A 116 -0.95 3.65 10.48
CA ILE A 116 0.09 3.56 9.47
C ILE A 116 1.05 2.41 9.78
N ARG A 117 1.76 1.91 8.78
CA ARG A 117 2.71 0.80 8.97
C ARG A 117 4.10 1.34 9.28
N ASN A 118 4.60 1.15 10.50
CA ASN A 118 6.01 1.35 10.82
C ASN A 118 6.88 0.31 10.09
N CYS A 119 7.97 0.74 9.47
CA CYS A 119 8.83 -0.07 8.62
C CYS A 119 10.19 -0.41 9.27
N GLY A 120 10.40 -0.12 10.55
CA GLY A 120 11.67 -0.37 11.24
C GLY A 120 12.10 -1.84 11.31
N ASN A 121 11.17 -2.79 11.04
CA ASN A 121 11.49 -4.21 10.95
C ASN A 121 11.89 -4.68 9.54
N PHE A 122 11.96 -3.77 8.56
CA PHE A 122 12.46 -4.11 7.21
C PHE A 122 13.97 -3.90 7.15
N ARG A 123 14.66 -4.82 6.48
CA ARG A 123 16.12 -4.71 6.30
C ARG A 123 16.46 -3.41 5.55
N GLY A 124 17.32 -2.59 6.14
CA GLY A 124 17.77 -1.33 5.56
C GLY A 124 16.86 -0.13 5.85
N LEU A 125 15.80 -0.31 6.63
CA LEU A 125 14.96 0.78 7.14
C LEU A 125 15.05 0.83 8.67
N ASP A 126 14.68 1.97 9.26
CA ASP A 126 14.61 2.19 10.70
C ASP A 126 13.21 2.67 11.12
N GLU A 127 13.05 3.06 12.38
CA GLU A 127 11.75 3.49 12.94
C GLU A 127 11.21 4.78 12.30
N SER A 128 12.06 5.58 11.65
CA SER A 128 11.64 6.82 10.98
C SER A 128 10.84 6.57 9.69
N PHE A 129 10.86 5.33 9.18
CA PHE A 129 10.17 4.96 7.95
C PHE A 129 8.78 4.41 8.22
N PHE A 130 7.82 4.91 7.44
CA PHE A 130 6.43 4.47 7.47
C PHE A 130 5.92 4.18 6.07
N ARG A 131 5.01 3.22 5.98
CA ARG A 131 4.21 2.98 4.79
C ARG A 131 2.78 3.43 5.03
N ILE A 132 2.29 4.31 4.16
CA ILE A 132 0.89 4.77 4.12
C ILE A 132 0.23 4.24 2.85
N SER A 133 -1.03 3.82 2.96
CA SER A 133 -1.79 3.29 1.82
C SER A 133 -2.78 4.34 1.32
N LEU A 134 -3.04 4.34 0.02
CA LEU A 134 -4.16 5.10 -0.55
C LEU A 134 -5.48 4.55 0.00
N ARG A 135 -6.35 5.47 0.39
CA ARG A 135 -7.72 5.23 0.83
C ARG A 135 -8.65 6.16 0.07
N GLU A 136 -9.93 6.17 0.44
CA GLU A 136 -10.85 7.16 -0.09
C GLU A 136 -10.39 8.59 0.26
N ARG A 137 -10.82 9.56 -0.53
CA ARG A 137 -10.39 10.97 -0.42
C ARG A 137 -10.48 11.51 1.00
N GLU A 138 -11.58 11.24 1.68
CA GLU A 138 -11.83 11.72 3.05
C GLU A 138 -10.81 11.13 4.04
N ASP A 139 -10.52 9.83 3.96
CA ASP A 139 -9.52 9.16 4.80
C ASP A 139 -8.11 9.72 4.53
N ASN A 140 -7.78 9.94 3.25
CA ASN A 140 -6.51 10.53 2.84
C ASN A 140 -6.35 11.95 3.40
N GLN A 141 -7.38 12.78 3.31
CA GLN A 141 -7.39 14.14 3.87
C GLN A 141 -7.25 14.13 5.39
N LYS A 142 -7.96 13.23 6.08
CA LYS A 142 -7.86 13.07 7.53
C LYS A 142 -6.44 12.71 7.96
N LEU A 143 -5.81 11.77 7.28
CA LEU A 143 -4.41 11.40 7.55
C LEU A 143 -3.47 12.60 7.39
N LEU A 144 -3.55 13.30 6.27
CA LEU A 144 -2.68 14.44 5.96
C LEU A 144 -2.88 15.58 6.97
N HIS A 145 -4.13 15.88 7.34
CA HIS A 145 -4.47 16.87 8.35
C HIS A 145 -3.86 16.52 9.70
N SER A 146 -4.07 15.30 10.17
CA SER A 146 -3.54 14.82 11.44
C SER A 146 -2.00 14.81 11.49
N MET A 147 -1.34 14.48 10.37
CA MET A 147 0.12 14.59 10.27
C MET A 147 0.59 16.06 10.40
N THR A 148 -0.11 16.98 9.74
CA THR A 148 0.20 18.41 9.79
C THR A 148 0.00 18.98 11.21
N GLU A 149 -1.07 18.59 11.89
CA GLU A 149 -1.33 18.99 13.29
C GLU A 149 -0.21 18.53 14.22
N TYR A 150 0.22 17.26 14.09
CA TYR A 150 1.30 16.72 14.91
C TYR A 150 2.59 17.54 14.76
N PHE A 151 3.02 17.83 13.56
CA PHE A 151 4.26 18.58 13.33
C PHE A 151 4.12 20.03 13.75
N SER A 152 2.98 20.68 13.46
CA SER A 152 2.74 22.08 13.86
C SER A 152 2.71 22.29 15.36
N SER A 153 2.29 21.28 16.13
CA SER A 153 2.31 21.34 17.59
C SER A 153 3.72 21.28 18.16
N ARG A 154 4.64 20.60 17.47
CA ARG A 154 6.06 20.48 17.88
C ARG A 154 6.90 21.71 17.53
N ASP A 155 6.59 22.38 16.43
CA ASP A 155 7.31 23.60 16.00
C ASP A 155 7.05 24.81 16.93
N ARG A 156 6.12 24.68 17.90
CA ARG A 156 5.77 25.73 18.89
C ARG A 156 6.45 25.56 20.25
N ILE A 157 7.25 24.52 20.42
CA ILE A 157 7.99 24.20 21.66
C ILE A 157 9.48 24.48 21.42
#